data_7bd6be49b9e99cad4a997876ecf1559e
#
_entry.id   7bd6be49b9e99cad4a997876ecf1559e
#
_cell.length_a   1.000
_cell.length_b   1.000
_cell.length_c   1.000
_cell.angle_alpha   90.00
_cell.angle_beta   90.00
_cell.angle_gamma   90.00
#
_symmetry.space_group_name_H-M   'P 1'
#
loop_
_entity.id
_entity.type
_entity.pdbx_description
1 polymer ?
#
loop_
_entity_poly.entity_id
_entity_poly.type
_entity_poly.pdbx_seq_one_letter_code
_entity_poly.pdbx_strand_id
1 'polypeptide(L)'
;MTIFNLGSINADHVYRVPHLPGPGETLAATLMQTGLGGKGANMSVAAARAGSHVAHIGAIGSDGIWARNRLLEYGVDTRHIAELDVPTGHAIINVDDAGENAITLFAGANQAISEDSVANVLSTGSTGDILVTQNETNAQGVAAKVGSKLGFRVCYAAAPFDASAVKAVLPYLDFLILNAV
;
A
#
# COMPACT_ATOMS: atom_id res chain seq x y z
N MET A 1 -13.60 -11.45 -13.20
CA MET A 1 -12.37 -10.63 -13.25
C MET A 1 -12.12 -10.13 -11.84
N THR A 2 -10.98 -10.47 -11.30
CA THR A 2 -10.52 -10.04 -9.96
C THR A 2 -9.38 -9.05 -10.10
N ILE A 3 -9.33 -8.05 -9.23
CA ILE A 3 -8.18 -7.18 -9.05
C ILE A 3 -7.36 -7.72 -7.88
N PHE A 4 -6.17 -8.23 -8.14
CA PHE A 4 -5.16 -8.54 -7.13
C PHE A 4 -4.33 -7.28 -6.91
N ASN A 5 -4.34 -6.75 -5.69
CA ASN A 5 -3.56 -5.56 -5.35
C ASN A 5 -2.48 -5.92 -4.33
N LEU A 6 -1.22 -6.05 -4.80
CA LEU A 6 -0.07 -6.13 -3.91
C LEU A 6 0.27 -4.70 -3.46
N GLY A 7 -0.01 -4.40 -2.20
CA GLY A 7 0.09 -3.02 -1.75
C GLY A 7 0.31 -2.83 -0.26
N SER A 8 0.75 -1.63 0.08
CA SER A 8 1.00 -1.18 1.44
C SER A 8 -0.28 -1.01 2.24
N ILE A 9 -0.17 -1.31 3.53
CA ILE A 9 -1.17 -1.01 4.56
C ILE A 9 -0.45 -0.22 5.65
N ASN A 10 -0.92 1.00 5.93
CA ASN A 10 -0.33 1.87 6.94
C ASN A 10 -1.36 2.30 7.99
N ALA A 11 -0.87 2.53 9.21
CA ALA A 11 -1.56 3.33 10.19
C ALA A 11 -1.09 4.80 10.04
N ASP A 12 -1.96 5.67 9.54
CA ASP A 12 -1.65 7.09 9.42
C ASP A 12 -2.00 7.80 10.72
N HIS A 13 -0.97 8.26 11.46
CA HIS A 13 -1.11 9.04 12.68
C HIS A 13 -0.99 10.53 12.37
N VAL A 14 -2.13 11.21 12.28
CA VAL A 14 -2.21 12.62 11.92
C VAL A 14 -2.25 13.47 13.20
N TYR A 15 -1.28 14.36 13.35
CA TYR A 15 -1.17 15.34 14.44
C TYR A 15 -1.44 16.73 13.91
N ARG A 16 -2.35 17.47 14.56
CA ARG A 16 -2.53 18.90 14.32
C ARG A 16 -1.60 19.68 15.23
N VAL A 17 -0.77 20.52 14.63
CA VAL A 17 0.23 21.34 15.31
C VAL A 17 0.08 22.81 14.89
N PRO A 18 0.46 23.80 15.73
CA PRO A 18 0.37 25.21 15.34
C PRO A 18 1.31 25.59 14.19
N HIS A 19 2.46 24.93 14.09
CA HIS A 19 3.43 25.01 12.99
C HIS A 19 4.22 23.70 12.93
N LEU A 20 4.91 23.44 11.82
CA LEU A 20 5.78 22.26 11.71
C LEU A 20 6.99 22.42 12.62
N PRO A 21 7.34 21.40 13.46
CA PRO A 21 8.44 21.53 14.42
C PRO A 21 9.79 21.70 13.73
N GLY A 22 10.57 22.67 14.19
CA GLY A 22 11.95 22.86 13.80
C GLY A 22 12.91 21.92 14.53
N PRO A 23 14.21 21.89 14.14
CA PRO A 23 15.21 21.06 14.79
C PRO A 23 15.32 21.39 16.31
N GLY A 24 15.16 20.36 17.16
CA GLY A 24 15.23 20.49 18.61
C GLY A 24 14.00 21.10 19.29
N GLU A 25 12.98 21.44 18.54
CA GLU A 25 11.73 21.98 19.07
C GLU A 25 10.80 20.88 19.59
N THR A 26 10.08 21.18 20.68
CA THR A 26 9.00 20.32 21.20
C THR A 26 7.69 21.08 21.12
N LEU A 27 6.72 20.53 20.40
CA LEU A 27 5.37 21.10 20.26
C LEU A 27 4.33 20.19 20.90
N ALA A 28 3.28 20.80 21.45
CA ALA A 28 2.08 20.09 21.84
C ALA A 28 1.11 20.05 20.65
N ALA A 29 0.71 18.85 20.22
CA ALA A 29 -0.34 18.70 19.23
C ALA A 29 -1.70 19.02 19.87
N THR A 30 -2.59 19.66 19.10
CA THR A 30 -3.96 20.01 19.52
C THR A 30 -4.96 18.89 19.26
N LEU A 31 -4.64 17.99 18.31
CA LEU A 31 -5.46 16.84 17.94
C LEU A 31 -4.57 15.71 17.41
N MET A 32 -4.97 14.48 17.71
CA MET A 32 -4.39 13.27 17.10
C MET A 32 -5.50 12.38 16.57
N GLN A 33 -5.35 11.90 15.36
CA GLN A 33 -6.25 10.93 14.73
C GLN A 33 -5.44 9.80 14.11
N THR A 34 -5.97 8.57 14.17
CA THR A 34 -5.41 7.43 13.45
C THR A 34 -6.38 6.99 12.36
N GLY A 35 -5.88 6.82 11.16
CA GLY A 35 -6.64 6.39 10.00
C GLY A 35 -5.96 5.27 9.22
N LEU A 36 -6.76 4.59 8.39
CA LEU A 36 -6.22 3.66 7.40
C LEU A 36 -5.52 4.44 6.30
N GLY A 37 -4.25 4.15 6.10
CA GLY A 37 -3.40 4.71 5.05
C GLY A 37 -2.68 3.63 4.24
N GLY A 38 -1.70 4.08 3.48
CA GLY A 38 -0.98 3.26 2.51
C GLY A 38 -1.59 3.34 1.11
N LYS A 39 -0.74 3.52 0.09
CA LYS A 39 -1.20 3.63 -1.32
C LYS A 39 -1.94 2.38 -1.77
N GLY A 40 -1.46 1.20 -1.33
CA GLY A 40 -2.12 -0.08 -1.61
C GLY A 40 -3.51 -0.16 -1.02
N ALA A 41 -3.66 0.13 0.27
CA ALA A 41 -4.96 0.13 0.94
C ALA A 41 -5.94 1.10 0.27
N ASN A 42 -5.49 2.33 -0.04
CA ASN A 42 -6.30 3.34 -0.70
C ASN A 42 -6.78 2.88 -2.09
N MET A 43 -5.92 2.25 -2.90
CA MET A 43 -6.29 1.72 -4.22
C MET A 43 -7.28 0.56 -4.10
N SER A 44 -7.08 -0.35 -3.12
CA SER A 44 -8.03 -1.45 -2.87
C SER A 44 -9.41 -0.93 -2.50
N VAL A 45 -9.49 0.04 -1.59
CA VAL A 45 -10.75 0.67 -1.19
C VAL A 45 -11.43 1.38 -2.36
N ALA A 46 -10.65 2.13 -3.15
CA ALA A 46 -11.19 2.82 -4.32
C ALA A 46 -11.78 1.85 -5.35
N ALA A 47 -11.06 0.77 -5.67
CA ALA A 47 -11.54 -0.25 -6.61
C ALA A 47 -12.76 -1.02 -6.08
N ALA A 48 -12.79 -1.39 -4.79
CA ALA A 48 -13.94 -2.04 -4.18
C ALA A 48 -15.18 -1.13 -4.19
N ARG A 49 -15.02 0.17 -3.87
CA ARG A 49 -16.12 1.16 -3.95
C ARG A 49 -16.61 1.38 -5.39
N ALA A 50 -15.77 1.16 -6.38
CA ALA A 50 -16.15 1.17 -7.80
C ALA A 50 -16.87 -0.12 -8.24
N GLY A 51 -17.12 -1.05 -7.33
CA GLY A 51 -17.85 -2.31 -7.59
C GLY A 51 -16.98 -3.46 -8.06
N SER A 52 -15.66 -3.36 -8.00
CA SER A 52 -14.74 -4.43 -8.38
C SER A 52 -14.56 -5.43 -7.24
N HIS A 53 -14.37 -6.70 -7.58
CA HIS A 53 -13.87 -7.70 -6.63
C HIS A 53 -12.35 -7.51 -6.47
N VAL A 54 -11.91 -7.15 -5.27
CA VAL A 54 -10.52 -6.82 -4.96
C VAL A 54 -9.97 -7.75 -3.90
N ALA A 55 -8.90 -8.47 -4.22
CA ALA A 55 -8.10 -9.26 -3.28
C ALA A 55 -6.82 -8.46 -2.93
N HIS A 56 -6.69 -8.04 -1.69
CA HIS A 56 -5.51 -7.31 -1.22
C HIS A 56 -4.44 -8.30 -0.75
N ILE A 57 -3.25 -8.21 -1.35
CA ILE A 57 -2.05 -8.94 -0.94
C ILE A 57 -1.16 -7.96 -0.19
N GLY A 58 -0.85 -8.25 1.07
CA GLY A 58 -0.08 -7.33 1.91
C GLY A 58 0.32 -7.97 3.22
N ALA A 59 0.87 -7.16 4.12
CA ALA A 59 1.22 -7.62 5.45
C ALA A 59 1.00 -6.53 6.51
N ILE A 60 0.68 -6.97 7.71
CA ILE A 60 0.52 -6.14 8.91
C ILE A 60 1.24 -6.82 10.09
N GLY A 61 1.50 -6.07 11.14
CA GLY A 61 1.80 -6.61 12.46
C GLY A 61 0.52 -6.85 13.26
N SER A 62 0.64 -7.38 14.47
CA SER A 62 -0.49 -7.56 15.39
C SER A 62 -1.18 -6.24 15.76
N ASP A 63 -0.44 -5.12 15.71
CA ASP A 63 -0.93 -3.76 15.90
C ASP A 63 -1.80 -3.23 14.75
N GLY A 64 -1.79 -3.91 13.59
CA GLY A 64 -2.52 -3.55 12.36
C GLY A 64 -3.83 -4.32 12.12
N ILE A 65 -4.26 -5.19 13.03
CA ILE A 65 -5.49 -6.00 12.86
C ILE A 65 -6.71 -5.12 12.56
N TRP A 66 -6.80 -3.95 13.19
CA TRP A 66 -7.87 -2.98 12.93
C TRP A 66 -7.87 -2.47 11.48
N ALA A 67 -6.69 -2.28 10.87
CA ALA A 67 -6.56 -1.82 9.49
C ALA A 67 -7.05 -2.89 8.51
N ARG A 68 -6.72 -4.17 8.75
CA ARG A 68 -7.28 -5.32 8.01
C ARG A 68 -8.80 -5.37 8.11
N ASN A 69 -9.35 -5.20 9.32
CA ASN A 69 -10.79 -5.19 9.53
C ASN A 69 -11.45 -4.01 8.80
N ARG A 70 -10.82 -2.84 8.80
CA ARG A 70 -11.30 -1.67 8.06
C ARG A 70 -11.34 -1.92 6.54
N LEU A 71 -10.32 -2.59 5.98
CA LEU A 71 -10.34 -3.00 4.57
C LEU A 71 -11.50 -3.95 4.26
N LEU A 72 -11.76 -4.93 5.15
CA LEU A 72 -12.89 -5.84 5.02
C LEU A 72 -14.23 -5.11 5.05
N GLU A 73 -14.42 -4.12 5.95
CA GLU A 73 -15.61 -3.28 6.00
C GLU A 73 -15.85 -2.50 4.71
N TYR A 74 -14.78 -2.14 3.98
CA TYR A 74 -14.86 -1.50 2.67
C TYR A 74 -15.08 -2.47 1.50
N GLY A 75 -15.28 -3.77 1.78
CA GLY A 75 -15.57 -4.79 0.77
C GLY A 75 -14.33 -5.37 0.08
N VAL A 76 -13.15 -5.17 0.65
CA VAL A 76 -11.90 -5.75 0.16
C VAL A 76 -11.75 -7.17 0.71
N ASP A 77 -11.38 -8.14 -0.14
CA ASP A 77 -10.97 -9.46 0.31
C ASP A 77 -9.60 -9.39 0.98
N THR A 78 -9.57 -9.68 2.28
CA THR A 78 -8.39 -9.53 3.15
C THR A 78 -7.71 -10.85 3.51
N ARG A 79 -8.13 -11.97 2.89
CA ARG A 79 -7.60 -13.33 3.19
C ARG A 79 -6.11 -13.49 2.89
N HIS A 80 -5.56 -12.62 2.05
CA HIS A 80 -4.16 -12.62 1.63
C HIS A 80 -3.32 -11.54 2.31
N ILE A 81 -3.81 -10.99 3.42
CA ILE A 81 -3.04 -10.09 4.29
C ILE A 81 -2.41 -10.93 5.39
N ALA A 82 -1.09 -11.05 5.34
CA ALA A 82 -0.33 -11.79 6.35
C ALA A 82 -0.20 -10.98 7.65
N GLU A 83 -0.27 -11.65 8.78
CA GLU A 83 0.10 -11.09 10.08
C GLU A 83 1.52 -11.57 10.42
N LEU A 84 2.44 -10.63 10.63
CA LEU A 84 3.87 -10.88 10.82
C LEU A 84 4.32 -10.39 12.19
N ASP A 85 5.43 -10.95 12.67
CA ASP A 85 6.07 -10.52 13.93
C ASP A 85 6.99 -9.30 13.71
N VAL A 86 6.44 -8.29 13.02
CA VAL A 86 7.04 -6.97 12.82
C VAL A 86 5.93 -5.92 12.86
N PRO A 87 6.21 -4.69 13.31
CA PRO A 87 5.19 -3.65 13.38
C PRO A 87 4.56 -3.35 12.02
N THR A 88 3.29 -3.00 12.02
CA THR A 88 2.59 -2.49 10.82
C THR A 88 3.28 -1.24 10.28
N GLY A 89 3.28 -1.08 8.97
CA GLY A 89 3.69 0.17 8.34
C GLY A 89 2.88 1.34 8.88
N HIS A 90 3.50 2.48 9.11
CA HIS A 90 2.79 3.66 9.62
C HIS A 90 3.41 4.96 9.14
N ALA A 91 2.63 6.02 9.15
CA ALA A 91 3.07 7.38 8.89
C ALA A 91 2.78 8.28 10.10
N ILE A 92 3.77 9.06 10.50
CA ILE A 92 3.60 10.19 11.41
C ILE A 92 3.44 11.43 10.55
N ILE A 93 2.28 12.05 10.61
CA ILE A 93 1.89 13.17 9.74
C ILE A 93 1.60 14.39 10.62
N ASN A 94 2.50 15.37 10.64
CA ASN A 94 2.23 16.64 11.25
C ASN A 94 1.57 17.57 10.23
N VAL A 95 0.46 18.20 10.60
CA VAL A 95 -0.25 19.16 9.75
C VAL A 95 -0.43 20.44 10.55
N ASP A 96 0.07 21.56 10.02
CA ASP A 96 -0.01 22.84 10.67
C ASP A 96 -1.31 23.61 10.35
N ASP A 97 -1.46 24.80 10.95
CA ASP A 97 -2.63 25.66 10.77
C ASP A 97 -2.71 26.24 9.34
N ALA A 98 -1.61 26.28 8.58
CA ALA A 98 -1.59 26.68 7.17
C ALA A 98 -1.98 25.54 6.23
N GLY A 99 -2.07 24.29 6.74
CA GLY A 99 -2.35 23.09 5.95
C GLY A 99 -1.09 22.45 5.35
N GLU A 100 0.11 22.97 5.67
CA GLU A 100 1.36 22.34 5.29
C GLU A 100 1.58 21.06 6.12
N ASN A 101 2.26 20.08 5.53
CA ASN A 101 2.51 18.81 6.20
C ASN A 101 3.98 18.38 6.17
N ALA A 102 4.36 17.62 7.20
CA ALA A 102 5.61 16.90 7.27
C ALA A 102 5.30 15.45 7.63
N ILE A 103 5.81 14.52 6.80
CA ILE A 103 5.48 13.09 6.89
C ILE A 103 6.75 12.30 7.13
N THR A 104 6.74 11.47 8.17
CA THR A 104 7.75 10.43 8.41
C THR A 104 7.09 9.08 8.21
N LEU A 105 7.61 8.27 7.29
CA LEU A 105 7.09 6.95 6.97
C LEU A 105 7.99 5.86 7.56
N PHE A 106 7.37 4.88 8.21
CA PHE A 106 7.99 3.62 8.58
C PHE A 106 7.33 2.48 7.80
N ALA A 107 8.12 1.76 7.00
CA ALA A 107 7.57 0.75 6.09
C ALA A 107 7.07 -0.51 6.81
N GLY A 108 7.73 -0.94 7.89
CA GLY A 108 7.33 -2.07 8.71
C GLY A 108 7.04 -3.34 7.90
N ALA A 109 5.93 -3.99 8.22
CA ALA A 109 5.49 -5.23 7.58
C ALA A 109 5.36 -5.14 6.04
N ASN A 110 5.19 -3.95 5.47
CA ASN A 110 5.12 -3.77 4.02
C ASN A 110 6.40 -4.18 3.28
N GLN A 111 7.54 -4.22 3.97
CA GLN A 111 8.83 -4.66 3.40
C GLN A 111 9.20 -6.11 3.80
N ALA A 112 8.28 -6.85 4.41
CA ALA A 112 8.51 -8.22 4.87
C ALA A 112 7.56 -9.24 4.22
N ILE A 113 6.92 -8.90 3.11
CA ILE A 113 5.99 -9.77 2.39
C ILE A 113 6.77 -10.91 1.72
N SER A 114 6.33 -12.14 1.91
CA SER A 114 6.96 -13.31 1.28
C SER A 114 6.67 -13.35 -0.22
N GLU A 115 7.73 -13.41 -1.04
CA GLU A 115 7.62 -13.54 -2.50
C GLU A 115 6.90 -14.83 -2.91
N ASP A 116 7.18 -15.95 -2.21
CA ASP A 116 6.50 -17.23 -2.46
C ASP A 116 5.00 -17.13 -2.16
N SER A 117 4.64 -16.44 -1.07
CA SER A 117 3.23 -16.20 -0.74
C SER A 117 2.52 -15.39 -1.83
N VAL A 118 3.17 -14.33 -2.33
CA VAL A 118 2.63 -13.52 -3.44
C VAL A 118 2.43 -14.38 -4.69
N ALA A 119 3.42 -15.17 -5.08
CA ALA A 119 3.32 -16.06 -6.24
C ALA A 119 2.20 -17.10 -6.10
N ASN A 120 2.05 -17.69 -4.91
CA ASN A 120 0.99 -18.66 -4.61
C ASN A 120 -0.40 -18.03 -4.70
N VAL A 121 -0.58 -16.82 -4.15
CA VAL A 121 -1.85 -16.10 -4.24
C VAL A 121 -2.19 -15.77 -5.68
N LEU A 122 -1.26 -15.23 -6.46
CA LEU A 122 -1.49 -14.90 -7.87
C LEU A 122 -1.84 -16.14 -8.70
N SER A 123 -1.29 -17.32 -8.36
CA SER A 123 -1.60 -18.58 -9.05
C SER A 123 -3.06 -19.02 -8.91
N THR A 124 -3.82 -18.46 -7.99
CA THR A 124 -5.26 -18.71 -7.84
C THR A 124 -6.13 -17.91 -8.81
N GLY A 125 -5.55 -16.92 -9.47
CA GLY A 125 -6.24 -16.08 -10.45
C GLY A 125 -6.34 -16.71 -11.83
N SER A 126 -6.95 -15.98 -12.75
CA SER A 126 -7.25 -16.42 -14.11
C SER A 126 -6.73 -15.41 -15.14
N THR A 127 -6.48 -15.88 -16.35
CA THR A 127 -6.14 -15.01 -17.49
C THR A 127 -7.17 -13.87 -17.62
N GLY A 128 -6.69 -12.65 -17.76
CA GLY A 128 -7.52 -11.44 -17.84
C GLY A 128 -7.84 -10.79 -16.50
N ASP A 129 -7.44 -11.38 -15.37
CA ASP A 129 -7.42 -10.67 -14.09
C ASP A 129 -6.41 -9.52 -14.11
N ILE A 130 -6.46 -8.65 -13.12
CA ILE A 130 -5.62 -7.45 -13.06
C ILE A 130 -4.73 -7.55 -11.82
N LEU A 131 -3.43 -7.33 -12.01
CA LEU A 131 -2.51 -7.05 -10.92
C LEU A 131 -2.26 -5.55 -10.82
N VAL A 132 -2.49 -4.99 -9.64
CA VAL A 132 -2.12 -3.61 -9.30
C VAL A 132 -1.03 -3.65 -8.26
N THR A 133 0.00 -2.82 -8.42
CA THR A 133 1.04 -2.65 -7.39
C THR A 133 1.62 -1.23 -7.40
N GLN A 134 2.28 -0.85 -6.32
CA GLN A 134 2.88 0.46 -6.09
C GLN A 134 4.31 0.28 -5.58
N ASN A 135 5.02 1.38 -5.30
CA ASN A 135 6.41 1.33 -4.83
C ASN A 135 6.53 1.54 -3.30
N GLU A 136 5.65 0.93 -2.52
CA GLU A 136 5.70 0.99 -1.04
C GLU A 136 5.90 -0.38 -0.38
N THR A 137 5.96 -1.46 -1.19
CA THR A 137 6.18 -2.83 -0.68
C THR A 137 7.44 -3.43 -1.28
N ASN A 138 7.87 -4.57 -0.77
CA ASN A 138 8.76 -5.48 -1.50
C ASN A 138 7.94 -6.37 -2.47
N ALA A 139 8.59 -7.27 -3.18
CA ALA A 139 8.02 -8.31 -4.04
C ALA A 139 7.29 -7.83 -5.31
N GLN A 140 7.21 -6.53 -5.62
CA GLN A 140 6.55 -6.04 -6.85
C GLN A 140 7.19 -6.58 -8.13
N GLY A 141 8.48 -6.80 -8.16
CA GLY A 141 9.18 -7.39 -9.33
C GLY A 141 8.74 -8.83 -9.59
N VAL A 142 8.65 -9.64 -8.52
CA VAL A 142 8.14 -11.03 -8.61
C VAL A 142 6.68 -11.03 -9.01
N ALA A 143 5.87 -10.19 -8.37
CA ALA A 143 4.44 -10.09 -8.68
C ALA A 143 4.20 -9.72 -10.15
N ALA A 144 4.87 -8.71 -10.68
CA ALA A 144 4.75 -8.28 -12.06
C ALA A 144 5.12 -9.41 -13.04
N LYS A 145 6.25 -10.08 -12.78
CA LYS A 145 6.71 -11.21 -13.60
C LYS A 145 5.73 -12.40 -13.58
N VAL A 146 5.21 -12.75 -12.41
CA VAL A 146 4.26 -13.86 -12.25
C VAL A 146 2.93 -13.48 -12.87
N GLY A 147 2.38 -12.30 -12.59
CA GLY A 147 1.12 -11.83 -13.17
C GLY A 147 1.14 -11.80 -14.68
N SER A 148 2.21 -11.26 -15.29
CA SER A 148 2.40 -11.25 -16.73
C SER A 148 2.41 -12.68 -17.33
N LYS A 149 3.11 -13.63 -16.69
CA LYS A 149 3.13 -15.04 -17.13
C LYS A 149 1.77 -15.74 -17.05
N LEU A 150 0.94 -15.35 -16.07
CA LEU A 150 -0.42 -15.88 -15.89
C LEU A 150 -1.44 -15.22 -16.82
N GLY A 151 -1.03 -14.24 -17.63
CA GLY A 151 -1.91 -13.51 -18.53
C GLY A 151 -2.78 -12.46 -17.84
N PHE A 152 -2.34 -11.94 -16.68
CA PHE A 152 -2.96 -10.78 -16.04
C PHE A 152 -2.59 -9.51 -16.78
N ARG A 153 -3.43 -8.49 -16.69
CA ARG A 153 -3.05 -7.13 -17.03
C ARG A 153 -2.34 -6.50 -15.83
N VAL A 154 -1.07 -6.14 -16.02
CA VAL A 154 -0.20 -5.65 -14.94
C VAL A 154 -0.16 -4.12 -14.95
N CYS A 155 -0.65 -3.52 -13.88
CA CYS A 155 -0.68 -2.09 -13.65
C CYS A 155 0.26 -1.70 -12.50
N TYR A 156 1.21 -0.83 -12.76
CA TYR A 156 2.15 -0.30 -11.77
C TYR A 156 1.96 1.21 -11.59
N ALA A 157 1.59 1.62 -10.38
CA ALA A 157 1.58 3.01 -9.98
C ALA A 157 2.92 3.34 -9.29
N ALA A 158 3.83 3.99 -9.99
CA ALA A 158 5.18 4.27 -9.51
C ALA A 158 5.18 5.41 -8.48
N ALA A 159 4.63 5.14 -7.32
CA ALA A 159 4.55 6.10 -6.22
C ALA A 159 4.87 5.40 -4.88
N PRO A 160 5.87 5.95 -4.12
CA PRO A 160 6.81 7.01 -4.52
C PRO A 160 7.66 6.61 -5.73
N PHE A 161 8.08 7.59 -6.53
CA PHE A 161 8.84 7.31 -7.75
C PHE A 161 10.26 6.85 -7.44
N ASP A 162 10.65 5.73 -8.06
CA ASP A 162 12.03 5.24 -8.10
C ASP A 162 12.31 4.65 -9.51
N ALA A 163 13.30 5.20 -10.19
CA ALA A 163 13.62 4.81 -11.55
C ALA A 163 14.14 3.37 -11.66
N SER A 164 14.80 2.85 -10.62
CA SER A 164 15.32 1.48 -10.61
C SER A 164 14.19 0.47 -10.43
N ALA A 165 13.24 0.76 -9.55
CA ALA A 165 12.03 -0.05 -9.36
C ALA A 165 11.17 -0.07 -10.63
N VAL A 166 10.99 1.08 -11.30
CA VAL A 166 10.27 1.13 -12.60
C VAL A 166 10.96 0.26 -13.64
N LYS A 167 12.29 0.37 -13.80
CA LYS A 167 13.04 -0.45 -14.76
C LYS A 167 12.91 -1.94 -14.51
N ALA A 168 12.86 -2.37 -13.26
CA ALA A 168 12.74 -3.77 -12.88
C ALA A 168 11.40 -4.39 -13.29
N VAL A 169 10.30 -3.62 -13.24
CA VAL A 169 8.95 -4.10 -13.54
C VAL A 169 8.52 -3.81 -14.99
N LEU A 170 9.11 -2.81 -15.65
CA LEU A 170 8.72 -2.30 -16.96
C LEU A 170 8.50 -3.38 -18.05
N PRO A 171 9.33 -4.45 -18.15
CA PRO A 171 9.12 -5.50 -19.17
C PRO A 171 7.82 -6.31 -19.01
N TYR A 172 7.14 -6.19 -17.87
CA TYR A 172 5.97 -6.99 -17.52
C TYR A 172 4.66 -6.18 -17.46
N LEU A 173 4.75 -4.84 -17.72
CA LEU A 173 3.62 -3.92 -17.54
C LEU A 173 2.76 -3.79 -18.78
N ASP A 174 1.44 -3.71 -18.56
CA ASP A 174 0.46 -3.20 -19.52
C ASP A 174 0.18 -1.70 -19.26
N PHE A 175 0.24 -1.27 -18.00
CA PHE A 175 -0.06 0.11 -17.59
C PHE A 175 0.99 0.62 -16.59
N LEU A 176 1.52 1.80 -16.87
CA LEU A 176 2.37 2.56 -15.96
C LEU A 176 1.68 3.88 -15.61
N ILE A 177 1.46 4.11 -14.31
CA ILE A 177 0.84 5.34 -13.78
C ILE A 177 1.91 6.16 -13.07
N LEU A 178 2.07 7.40 -13.51
CA LEU A 178 3.03 8.36 -12.97
C LEU A 178 2.32 9.67 -12.63
N ASN A 179 2.80 10.37 -11.62
CA ASN A 179 2.44 11.76 -11.38
C ASN A 179 3.32 12.68 -12.24
N ALA A 180 2.72 13.76 -12.73
CA ALA A 180 3.46 14.86 -13.35
C ALA A 180 3.98 15.81 -12.24
N VAL A 181 5.08 15.44 -11.57
CA VAL A 181 5.73 16.30 -10.57
C VAL A 181 7.10 16.69 -11.10
#